data_2489f114f309b489622be4de2b1175c9
#
_entry.id   2489f114f309b489622be4de2b1175c9
#
_cell.length_a   1.000
_cell.length_b   1.000
_cell.length_c   1.000
_cell.angle_alpha   90.00
_cell.angle_beta   90.00
_cell.angle_gamma   90.00
#
_symmetry.space_group_name_H-M   'P 1'
#
loop_
_entity.id
_entity.type
_entity.pdbx_description
1 polymer ?
#
loop_
_entity_poly.entity_id
_entity_poly.type
_entity_poly.pdbx_seq_one_letter_code
_entity_poly.pdbx_strand_id
1 'polypeptide(L)'
;IKIPVIGIKKRNIKNFPIIITPLLSDIERLSMLGADIIAFDATLRNRPVSIEKLISKIHSCKKIAMADCSNMKDAINAIENGADILSTTLSGYTSKNLPPKNPDFKLLSQLIKKFKIPIIAEGRFNKPAFYKKAINYGAHAVVVGTALNRIELITKSFLDEI
;
A
#
# COMPACT_ATOMS: atom_id res chain seq x y z
N ILE A 1 -10.46 22.43 -4.49
CA ILE A 1 -10.53 21.36 -3.49
C ILE A 1 -9.10 20.84 -3.32
N LYS A 2 -8.57 20.93 -2.11
CA LYS A 2 -7.26 20.33 -1.81
C LYS A 2 -7.46 18.85 -1.52
N ILE A 3 -6.93 17.98 -2.39
CA ILE A 3 -7.00 16.51 -2.24
C ILE A 3 -5.67 16.05 -1.63
N PRO A 4 -5.67 15.23 -0.55
CA PRO A 4 -4.45 14.65 0.00
C PRO A 4 -3.74 13.76 -1.03
N VAL A 5 -2.42 13.89 -1.11
CA VAL A 5 -1.57 13.14 -2.04
C VAL A 5 -0.81 12.05 -1.30
N ILE A 6 -0.99 10.78 -1.71
CA ILE A 6 -0.17 9.66 -1.24
C ILE A 6 1.05 9.53 -2.17
N GLY A 7 2.22 9.76 -1.62
CA GLY A 7 3.49 9.66 -2.33
C GLY A 7 4.19 8.32 -2.11
N ILE A 8 4.72 7.73 -3.19
CA ILE A 8 5.61 6.57 -3.16
C ILE A 8 6.83 6.79 -4.05
N LYS A 9 7.94 6.15 -3.70
CA LYS A 9 9.10 6.03 -4.57
C LYS A 9 9.43 4.56 -4.79
N LYS A 10 9.29 4.09 -6.02
CA LYS A 10 9.71 2.73 -6.38
C LYS A 10 11.17 2.72 -6.86
N ARG A 11 11.96 1.85 -6.28
CA ARG A 11 13.34 1.56 -6.71
C ARG A 11 13.78 0.15 -6.34
N ASN A 12 14.65 -0.42 -7.14
CA ASN A 12 15.31 -1.68 -6.82
C ASN A 12 16.61 -1.39 -6.07
N ILE A 13 16.85 -2.11 -4.98
CA ILE A 13 18.09 -2.07 -4.22
C ILE A 13 18.69 -3.47 -4.25
N LYS A 14 19.95 -3.59 -4.67
CA LYS A 14 20.64 -4.87 -4.73
C LYS A 14 20.55 -5.60 -3.39
N ASN A 15 20.22 -6.88 -3.43
CA ASN A 15 20.08 -7.79 -2.27
C ASN A 15 18.87 -7.53 -1.35
N PHE A 16 17.96 -6.59 -1.70
CA PHE A 16 16.75 -6.36 -0.90
C PHE A 16 15.49 -6.48 -1.77
N PRO A 17 14.46 -7.22 -1.29
CA PRO A 17 13.20 -7.35 -2.03
C PRO A 17 12.25 -6.17 -1.85
N ILE A 18 12.60 -5.18 -1.02
CA ILE A 18 11.79 -4.00 -0.74
C ILE A 18 11.97 -2.98 -1.85
N ILE A 19 10.86 -2.55 -2.48
CA ILE A 19 10.90 -1.60 -3.59
C ILE A 19 10.11 -0.31 -3.34
N ILE A 20 9.16 -0.29 -2.40
CA ILE A 20 8.32 0.88 -2.12
C ILE A 20 8.95 1.69 -1.00
N THR A 21 9.40 2.89 -1.32
CA THR A 21 10.00 3.89 -0.42
C THR A 21 11.01 3.27 0.57
N PRO A 22 12.05 2.59 0.05
CA PRO A 22 12.94 1.79 0.89
C PRO A 22 13.98 2.58 1.69
N LEU A 23 14.20 3.86 1.38
CA LEU A 23 15.26 4.69 1.96
C LEU A 23 14.74 5.97 2.62
N LEU A 24 15.49 6.49 3.60
CA LEU A 24 15.16 7.77 4.27
C LEU A 24 15.18 8.95 3.29
N SER A 25 16.12 8.95 2.33
CA SER A 25 16.19 9.96 1.27
C SER A 25 14.98 9.98 0.33
N ASP A 26 14.29 8.83 0.18
CA ASP A 26 13.04 8.78 -0.59
C ASP A 26 11.94 9.57 0.12
N ILE A 27 11.87 9.44 1.45
CA ILE A 27 10.90 10.15 2.30
C ILE A 27 11.13 11.66 2.22
N GLU A 28 12.39 12.11 2.35
CA GLU A 28 12.74 13.53 2.22
C GLU A 28 12.27 14.09 0.90
N ARG A 29 12.60 13.39 -0.20
CA ARG A 29 12.23 13.83 -1.55
C ARG A 29 10.70 13.89 -1.73
N LEU A 30 9.96 12.89 -1.28
CA LEU A 30 8.49 12.86 -1.37
C LEU A 30 7.88 14.00 -0.55
N SER A 31 8.39 14.25 0.65
CA SER A 31 7.96 15.36 1.49
C SER A 31 8.18 16.73 0.82
N MET A 32 9.36 16.95 0.22
CA MET A 32 9.69 18.18 -0.51
C MET A 32 8.81 18.37 -1.76
N LEU A 33 8.40 17.29 -2.41
CA LEU A 33 7.50 17.30 -3.57
C LEU A 33 6.02 17.50 -3.20
N GLY A 34 5.71 17.66 -1.92
CA GLY A 34 4.36 17.99 -1.46
C GLY A 34 3.45 16.80 -1.17
N ALA A 35 3.98 15.57 -1.04
CA ALA A 35 3.16 14.46 -0.55
C ALA A 35 2.64 14.75 0.86
N ASP A 36 1.36 14.49 1.12
CA ASP A 36 0.73 14.61 2.44
C ASP A 36 0.89 13.32 3.24
N ILE A 37 0.80 12.18 2.55
CA ILE A 37 0.93 10.83 3.08
C ILE A 37 2.10 10.16 2.35
N ILE A 38 2.96 9.46 3.06
CA ILE A 38 4.06 8.70 2.46
C ILE A 38 3.83 7.22 2.72
N ALA A 39 3.62 6.46 1.64
CA ALA A 39 3.46 5.02 1.72
C ALA A 39 4.81 4.31 1.56
N PHE A 40 5.02 3.25 2.33
CA PHE A 40 6.24 2.45 2.34
C PHE A 40 5.90 0.96 2.51
N ASP A 41 6.77 0.11 1.98
CA ASP A 41 6.67 -1.34 2.20
C ASP A 41 6.86 -1.67 3.68
N ALA A 42 5.82 -2.16 4.34
CA ALA A 42 5.85 -2.50 5.76
C ALA A 42 6.04 -4.00 6.03
N THR A 43 6.40 -4.78 5.01
CA THR A 43 6.61 -6.23 5.19
C THR A 43 7.85 -6.53 6.03
N LEU A 44 7.82 -7.66 6.74
CA LEU A 44 8.94 -8.13 7.57
C LEU A 44 10.08 -8.78 6.77
N ARG A 45 10.11 -8.58 5.45
CA ARG A 45 11.19 -9.06 4.57
C ARG A 45 12.50 -8.32 4.85
N ASN A 46 13.62 -8.91 4.41
CA ASN A 46 14.93 -8.27 4.52
C ASN A 46 14.92 -6.88 3.85
N ARG A 47 15.44 -5.86 4.55
CA ARG A 47 15.28 -4.46 4.17
C ARG A 47 16.50 -3.59 4.51
N PRO A 48 16.76 -2.52 3.73
CA PRO A 48 17.92 -1.65 3.97
C PRO A 48 17.74 -0.71 5.17
N VAL A 49 16.50 -0.35 5.51
CA VAL A 49 16.15 0.56 6.62
C VAL A 49 15.00 -0.05 7.41
N SER A 50 15.07 -0.04 8.74
CA SER A 50 14.01 -0.59 9.60
C SER A 50 12.70 0.20 9.46
N ILE A 51 11.56 -0.46 9.71
CA ILE A 51 10.22 0.14 9.69
C ILE A 51 10.15 1.31 10.67
N GLU A 52 10.66 1.13 11.88
CA GLU A 52 10.75 2.18 12.90
C GLU A 52 11.43 3.46 12.37
N LYS A 53 12.61 3.31 11.74
CA LYS A 53 13.35 4.45 11.18
C LYS A 53 12.60 5.14 10.03
N LEU A 54 11.90 4.37 9.19
CA LEU A 54 11.08 4.95 8.11
C LEU A 54 9.93 5.77 8.69
N ILE A 55 9.17 5.22 9.64
CA ILE A 55 8.03 5.91 10.28
C ILE A 55 8.52 7.15 11.03
N SER A 56 9.57 7.04 11.85
CA SER A 56 10.16 8.20 12.57
C SER A 56 10.58 9.30 11.59
N LYS A 57 11.16 8.93 10.44
CA LYS A 57 11.56 9.91 9.43
C LYS A 57 10.34 10.57 8.77
N ILE A 58 9.28 9.81 8.48
CA ILE A 58 8.03 10.36 7.91
C ILE A 58 7.44 11.38 8.87
N HIS A 59 7.34 11.05 10.15
CA HIS A 59 6.81 11.93 11.19
C HIS A 59 7.70 13.17 11.39
N SER A 60 9.04 13.03 11.34
CA SER A 60 9.95 14.19 11.41
C SER A 60 9.75 15.19 10.27
N CYS A 61 9.29 14.70 9.11
CA CYS A 61 8.89 15.53 7.97
C CYS A 61 7.45 16.07 8.08
N LYS A 62 6.76 15.87 9.22
CA LYS A 62 5.36 16.25 9.48
C LYS A 62 4.40 15.63 8.44
N LYS A 63 4.64 14.37 8.04
CA LYS A 63 3.83 13.62 7.09
C LYS A 63 3.18 12.40 7.77
N ILE A 64 2.12 11.89 7.15
CA ILE A 64 1.36 10.73 7.60
C ILE A 64 2.03 9.46 7.06
N ALA A 65 2.27 8.48 7.93
CA ALA A 65 2.91 7.21 7.59
C ALA A 65 1.88 6.16 7.20
N MET A 66 1.86 5.75 5.91
CA MET A 66 1.00 4.69 5.40
C MET A 66 1.81 3.41 5.19
N ALA A 67 1.42 2.34 5.89
CA ALA A 67 2.10 1.05 5.85
C ALA A 67 1.46 0.09 4.84
N ASP A 68 2.18 -0.24 3.75
CA ASP A 68 1.77 -1.24 2.76
C ASP A 68 2.06 -2.64 3.29
N CYS A 69 1.00 -3.37 3.66
CA CYS A 69 1.09 -4.68 4.31
C CYS A 69 0.76 -5.82 3.34
N SER A 70 1.39 -6.98 3.56
CA SER A 70 1.06 -8.22 2.85
C SER A 70 0.20 -9.17 3.69
N ASN A 71 0.23 -9.02 5.00
CA ASN A 71 -0.47 -9.89 5.96
C ASN A 71 -0.66 -9.20 7.32
N MET A 72 -1.32 -9.89 8.24
CA MET A 72 -1.63 -9.36 9.58
C MET A 72 -0.37 -9.11 10.45
N LYS A 73 0.71 -9.90 10.28
CA LYS A 73 1.95 -9.70 11.06
C LYS A 73 2.64 -8.39 10.69
N ASP A 74 2.67 -8.08 9.38
CA ASP A 74 3.20 -6.80 8.89
C ASP A 74 2.43 -5.63 9.50
N ALA A 75 1.08 -5.73 9.52
CA ALA A 75 0.21 -4.68 10.05
C ALA A 75 0.41 -4.46 11.56
N ILE A 76 0.51 -5.53 12.35
CA ILE A 76 0.77 -5.45 13.79
C ILE A 76 2.09 -4.73 14.03
N ASN A 77 3.17 -5.18 13.37
CA ASN A 77 4.49 -4.56 13.52
C ASN A 77 4.50 -3.08 13.08
N ALA A 78 3.78 -2.73 12.00
CA ALA A 78 3.67 -1.34 11.56
C ALA A 78 2.98 -0.45 12.60
N ILE A 79 1.90 -0.94 13.23
CA ILE A 79 1.19 -0.21 14.30
C ILE A 79 2.06 -0.05 15.54
N GLU A 80 2.76 -1.10 15.96
CA GLU A 80 3.68 -1.05 17.10
C GLU A 80 4.81 -0.03 16.89
N ASN A 81 5.18 0.26 15.64
CA ASN A 81 6.15 1.28 15.26
C ASN A 81 5.53 2.64 14.94
N GLY A 82 4.20 2.82 15.09
CA GLY A 82 3.53 4.12 14.98
C GLY A 82 2.98 4.46 13.59
N ALA A 83 2.66 3.49 12.73
CA ALA A 83 1.99 3.77 11.45
C ALA A 83 0.60 4.37 11.67
N ASP A 84 0.27 5.40 10.89
CA ASP A 84 -1.00 6.15 10.97
C ASP A 84 -2.10 5.51 10.11
N ILE A 85 -1.72 4.86 9.01
CA ILE A 85 -2.62 4.23 8.04
C ILE A 85 -2.07 2.84 7.69
N LEU A 86 -2.95 1.85 7.54
CA LEU A 86 -2.61 0.54 6.97
C LEU A 86 -3.22 0.36 5.59
N SER A 87 -2.54 -0.39 4.72
CA SER A 87 -3.10 -0.78 3.43
C SER A 87 -2.86 -2.27 3.12
N THR A 88 -3.70 -2.82 2.23
CA THR A 88 -3.59 -4.21 1.74
C THR A 88 -2.73 -4.34 0.48
N THR A 89 -1.99 -3.31 0.10
CA THR A 89 -1.25 -3.15 -1.17
C THR A 89 -0.40 -4.36 -1.54
N LEU A 90 0.34 -4.92 -0.59
CA LEU A 90 1.30 -5.99 -0.84
C LEU A 90 0.74 -7.40 -0.63
N SER A 91 -0.54 -7.55 -0.27
CA SER A 91 -1.16 -8.87 -0.15
C SER A 91 -1.12 -9.63 -1.48
N GLY A 92 -0.52 -10.83 -1.44
CA GLY A 92 -0.33 -11.69 -2.62
C GLY A 92 0.84 -11.32 -3.52
N TYR A 93 1.62 -10.25 -3.21
CA TYR A 93 2.77 -9.82 -4.02
C TYR A 93 4.14 -10.14 -3.39
N THR A 94 4.16 -10.79 -2.24
CA THR A 94 5.40 -11.06 -1.49
C THR A 94 5.90 -12.51 -1.61
N SER A 95 5.16 -13.37 -2.29
CA SER A 95 5.54 -14.75 -2.58
C SER A 95 6.07 -14.90 -4.01
N LYS A 96 6.71 -16.05 -4.29
CA LYS A 96 7.14 -16.42 -5.65
C LYS A 96 5.98 -16.87 -6.55
N ASN A 97 4.82 -17.13 -5.97
CA ASN A 97 3.63 -17.54 -6.73
C ASN A 97 2.98 -16.34 -7.42
N LEU A 98 2.24 -16.61 -8.48
CA LEU A 98 1.42 -15.59 -9.13
C LEU A 98 0.42 -15.01 -8.11
N PRO A 99 0.23 -13.69 -8.09
CA PRO A 99 -0.74 -13.09 -7.20
C PRO A 99 -2.16 -13.59 -7.51
N PRO A 100 -3.02 -13.73 -6.49
CA PRO A 100 -4.42 -14.08 -6.71
C PRO A 100 -5.13 -13.11 -7.67
N LYS A 101 -6.17 -13.58 -8.37
CA LYS A 101 -6.93 -12.72 -9.32
C LYS A 101 -7.78 -11.65 -8.61
N ASN A 102 -8.23 -11.91 -7.38
CA ASN A 102 -9.16 -11.04 -6.64
C ASN A 102 -8.46 -10.29 -5.50
N PRO A 103 -9.04 -9.15 -5.05
CA PRO A 103 -8.59 -8.45 -3.83
C PRO A 103 -8.64 -9.36 -2.59
N ASP A 104 -7.77 -9.09 -1.62
CA ASP A 104 -7.76 -9.82 -0.35
C ASP A 104 -8.77 -9.22 0.64
N PHE A 105 -10.04 -9.56 0.45
CA PHE A 105 -11.11 -9.15 1.37
C PHE A 105 -10.98 -9.76 2.76
N LYS A 106 -10.29 -10.91 2.89
CA LYS A 106 -10.05 -11.55 4.19
C LYS A 106 -9.11 -10.69 5.03
N LEU A 107 -7.95 -10.32 4.48
CA LEU A 107 -7.01 -9.42 5.16
C LEU A 107 -7.69 -8.07 5.46
N LEU A 108 -8.37 -7.47 4.48
CA LEU A 108 -9.08 -6.19 4.66
C LEU A 108 -10.04 -6.25 5.86
N SER A 109 -10.91 -7.27 5.92
CA SER A 109 -11.84 -7.45 7.03
C SER A 109 -11.15 -7.64 8.37
N GLN A 110 -10.03 -8.37 8.41
CA GLN A 110 -9.26 -8.58 9.64
C GLN A 110 -8.63 -7.29 10.15
N LEU A 111 -8.05 -6.46 9.24
CA LEU A 111 -7.47 -5.17 9.60
C LEU A 111 -8.52 -4.22 10.17
N ILE A 112 -9.67 -4.08 9.49
CA ILE A 112 -10.77 -3.21 9.92
C ILE A 112 -11.32 -3.62 11.30
N LYS A 113 -11.46 -4.91 11.56
CA LYS A 113 -11.94 -5.41 12.85
C LYS A 113 -10.94 -5.17 13.98
N LYS A 114 -9.65 -5.26 13.70
CA LYS A 114 -8.61 -5.21 14.73
C LYS A 114 -8.16 -3.80 15.07
N PHE A 115 -8.05 -2.91 14.08
CA PHE A 115 -7.43 -1.59 14.26
C PHE A 115 -8.44 -0.46 14.14
N LYS A 116 -8.24 0.62 14.90
CA LYS A 116 -9.11 1.82 14.94
C LYS A 116 -8.58 2.98 14.10
N ILE A 117 -7.60 2.71 13.25
CA ILE A 117 -7.01 3.69 12.32
C ILE A 117 -7.59 3.50 10.90
N PRO A 118 -7.41 4.47 9.98
CA PRO A 118 -7.84 4.33 8.60
C PRO A 118 -7.20 3.12 7.91
N ILE A 119 -8.02 2.33 7.22
CA ILE A 119 -7.57 1.19 6.41
C ILE A 119 -7.85 1.49 4.94
N ILE A 120 -6.81 1.48 4.12
CA ILE A 120 -6.91 1.65 2.67
C ILE A 120 -6.95 0.27 2.00
N ALA A 121 -7.99 0.02 1.21
CA ALA A 121 -8.09 -1.18 0.41
C ALA A 121 -7.36 -0.98 -0.92
N GLU A 122 -6.29 -1.72 -1.15
CA GLU A 122 -5.49 -1.65 -2.38
C GLU A 122 -5.05 -3.03 -2.85
N GLY A 123 -4.84 -3.16 -4.14
CA GLY A 123 -4.41 -4.40 -4.79
C GLY A 123 -5.55 -5.16 -5.46
N ARG A 124 -5.48 -5.25 -6.80
CA ARG A 124 -6.42 -6.00 -7.65
C ARG A 124 -7.87 -5.51 -7.65
N PHE A 125 -8.12 -4.26 -7.27
CA PHE A 125 -9.43 -3.62 -7.36
C PHE A 125 -9.71 -3.21 -8.81
N ASN A 126 -10.13 -4.16 -9.63
CA ASN A 126 -10.33 -4.00 -11.08
C ASN A 126 -11.81 -4.06 -11.52
N LYS A 127 -12.75 -4.09 -10.57
CA LYS A 127 -14.20 -4.10 -10.84
C LYS A 127 -14.91 -3.15 -9.89
N PRO A 128 -15.94 -2.39 -10.34
CA PRO A 128 -16.75 -1.53 -9.47
C PRO A 128 -17.37 -2.27 -8.29
N ALA A 129 -17.76 -3.54 -8.49
CA ALA A 129 -18.31 -4.38 -7.43
C ALA A 129 -17.32 -4.61 -6.28
N PHE A 130 -16.00 -4.70 -6.56
CA PHE A 130 -14.97 -4.85 -5.54
C PHE A 130 -14.79 -3.56 -4.73
N TYR A 131 -14.84 -2.41 -5.38
CA TYR A 131 -14.86 -1.10 -4.72
C TYR A 131 -16.02 -1.01 -3.74
N LYS A 132 -17.26 -1.22 -4.22
CA LYS A 132 -18.47 -1.19 -3.38
C LYS A 132 -18.36 -2.14 -2.18
N LYS A 133 -17.87 -3.35 -2.41
CA LYS A 133 -17.67 -4.35 -1.35
C LYS A 133 -16.66 -3.89 -0.30
N ALA A 134 -15.52 -3.29 -0.70
CA ALA A 134 -14.52 -2.79 0.25
C ALA A 134 -15.07 -1.65 1.14
N ILE A 135 -15.79 -0.70 0.55
CA ILE A 135 -16.44 0.39 1.30
C ILE A 135 -17.47 -0.17 2.28
N ASN A 136 -18.30 -1.13 1.85
CA ASN A 136 -19.27 -1.79 2.73
C ASN A 136 -18.63 -2.58 3.88
N TYR A 137 -17.39 -3.04 3.72
CA TYR A 137 -16.62 -3.67 4.80
C TYR A 137 -16.10 -2.65 5.81
N GLY A 138 -16.10 -1.34 5.48
CA GLY A 138 -15.59 -0.26 6.31
C GLY A 138 -14.19 0.22 5.93
N ALA A 139 -13.71 -0.06 4.71
CA ALA A 139 -12.50 0.57 4.22
C ALA A 139 -12.66 2.10 4.19
N HIS A 140 -11.64 2.83 4.65
CA HIS A 140 -11.63 4.29 4.64
C HIS A 140 -11.58 4.84 3.21
N ALA A 141 -10.81 4.19 2.35
CA ALA A 141 -10.72 4.47 0.92
C ALA A 141 -10.29 3.22 0.13
N VAL A 142 -10.43 3.30 -1.20
CA VAL A 142 -9.98 2.23 -2.12
C VAL A 142 -9.09 2.83 -3.18
N VAL A 143 -7.90 2.25 -3.36
CA VAL A 143 -6.98 2.61 -4.44
C VAL A 143 -7.22 1.69 -5.64
N VAL A 144 -7.55 2.29 -6.78
CA VAL A 144 -7.71 1.62 -8.06
C VAL A 144 -6.62 2.12 -9.01
N GLY A 145 -5.64 1.27 -9.30
CA GLY A 145 -4.51 1.61 -10.16
C GLY A 145 -4.71 1.11 -11.59
N THR A 146 -4.18 -0.07 -11.88
CA THR A 146 -4.09 -0.69 -13.21
C THR A 146 -5.39 -0.61 -14.03
N ALA A 147 -6.53 -0.82 -13.39
CA ALA A 147 -7.84 -0.77 -14.07
C ALA A 147 -8.26 0.63 -14.56
N LEU A 148 -7.56 1.69 -14.18
CA LEU A 148 -7.86 3.06 -14.60
C LEU A 148 -6.72 3.72 -15.39
N ASN A 149 -5.46 3.32 -15.16
CA ASN A 149 -4.29 4.03 -15.68
C ASN A 149 -3.39 3.20 -16.60
N ARG A 150 -3.71 1.89 -16.82
CA ARG A 150 -2.96 1.00 -17.72
C ARG A 150 -3.82 0.61 -18.92
N ILE A 151 -3.98 1.56 -19.85
CA ILE A 151 -4.85 1.44 -21.03
C ILE A 151 -4.47 0.21 -21.87
N GLU A 152 -3.18 -0.09 -21.99
CA GLU A 152 -2.69 -1.27 -22.72
C GLU A 152 -3.17 -2.59 -22.12
N LEU A 153 -3.29 -2.69 -20.79
CA LEU A 153 -3.78 -3.88 -20.11
C LEU A 153 -5.31 -3.97 -20.18
N ILE A 154 -5.98 -2.83 -20.12
CA ILE A 154 -7.43 -2.74 -20.29
C ILE A 154 -7.80 -3.18 -21.72
N THR A 155 -7.13 -2.63 -22.73
CA THR A 155 -7.34 -3.01 -24.14
C THR A 155 -7.10 -4.50 -24.34
N LYS A 156 -6.01 -5.04 -23.80
CA LYS A 156 -5.72 -6.47 -23.89
C LYS A 156 -6.85 -7.33 -23.31
N SER A 157 -7.44 -6.94 -22.17
CA SER A 157 -8.53 -7.70 -21.56
C SER A 157 -9.78 -7.81 -22.42
N PHE A 158 -10.03 -6.83 -23.32
CA PHE A 158 -11.10 -6.93 -24.32
C PHE A 158 -10.75 -7.87 -25.46
N LEU A 159 -9.48 -7.91 -25.86
CA LEU A 159 -9.02 -8.79 -26.94
C LEU A 159 -8.96 -10.27 -26.49
N ASP A 160 -8.64 -10.52 -25.23
CA ASP A 160 -8.57 -11.87 -24.66
C ASP A 160 -9.96 -12.54 -24.50
N GLU A 161 -11.06 -11.79 -24.69
CA GLU A 161 -12.45 -12.31 -24.67
C GLU A 161 -13.00 -12.68 -26.07
N ILE A 162 -12.24 -12.39 -27.15
CA ILE A 162 -12.58 -12.73 -28.53
C ILE A 162 -11.94 -14.06 -28.94
#